data_66633b16b7199251506c21f4b7df634d
#
_entry.id   66633b16b7199251506c21f4b7df634d
#
_cell.length_a   1.000
_cell.length_b   1.000
_cell.length_c   1.000
_cell.angle_alpha   90.00
_cell.angle_beta   90.00
_cell.angle_gamma   90.00
#
_symmetry.space_group_name_H-M   'P 1'
#
loop_
_entity.id
_entity.type
_entity.pdbx_description
1 polymer ?
#
loop_
_entity_poly.entity_id
_entity_poly.type
_entity_poly.pdbx_seq_one_letter_code
_entity_poly.pdbx_strand_id
1 'polypeptide(L)'
;MAFESLKDKTVLVTGGARGIGKGIAKACLGEGARVVITNLDVDIGKNAQEELSSLGSVRSVQCDATDRAAVDSLMDDIWANEGPVDVVFCNAGRGANERVLDASLGDVRDLFATNFESAIHIAQSYVPRMVSENKTGHVMFTGSEHSVGLPEGNESLGFAFYGATKHAMLIMAEWLRNDLIGTPVSVSLLMPGPVLTEGVAATFKLLDEDPDNEGVRAQFGREVEKLLRERIITTEECAKFALNGLRKGLFYIPTQAYVKQDIDRRYEEMADAFKALGL
;
A
#
# COMPACT_ATOMS: atom_id res chain seq x y z
N MET A 1 -8.90 -10.53 -15.17
CA MET A 1 -10.22 -11.00 -14.69
C MET A 1 -10.49 -10.35 -13.35
N ALA A 2 -11.73 -9.97 -13.08
CA ALA A 2 -12.10 -9.35 -11.81
C ALA A 2 -12.55 -10.43 -10.80
N PHE A 3 -12.26 -10.23 -9.53
CA PHE A 3 -12.79 -11.05 -8.45
C PHE A 3 -14.14 -10.46 -8.02
N GLU A 4 -15.24 -11.09 -8.40
CA GLU A 4 -16.60 -10.64 -8.06
C GLU A 4 -16.89 -10.77 -6.56
N SER A 5 -16.31 -11.76 -5.89
CA SER A 5 -16.45 -12.05 -4.46
C SER A 5 -15.17 -12.63 -3.89
N LEU A 6 -14.91 -12.33 -2.63
CA LEU A 6 -13.81 -12.91 -1.85
C LEU A 6 -14.28 -14.06 -0.94
N LYS A 7 -15.55 -14.46 -1.00
CA LYS A 7 -16.08 -15.59 -0.21
C LYS A 7 -15.28 -16.86 -0.50
N ASP A 8 -14.83 -17.51 0.55
CA ASP A 8 -14.02 -18.74 0.53
C ASP A 8 -12.64 -18.57 -0.16
N LYS A 9 -12.21 -17.35 -0.48
CA LYS A 9 -10.92 -17.04 -1.08
C LYS A 9 -9.84 -16.96 -0.01
N THR A 10 -8.62 -17.32 -0.36
CA THR A 10 -7.44 -17.12 0.47
C THR A 10 -6.77 -15.79 0.09
N VAL A 11 -6.62 -14.92 1.07
CA VAL A 11 -6.08 -13.57 0.90
C VAL A 11 -4.84 -13.39 1.78
N LEU A 12 -3.74 -12.91 1.20
CA LEU A 12 -2.55 -12.49 1.93
C LEU A 12 -2.49 -10.97 1.99
N VAL A 13 -2.28 -10.41 3.19
CA VAL A 13 -2.06 -8.96 3.37
C VAL A 13 -0.74 -8.73 4.10
N THR A 14 0.28 -8.22 3.41
CA THR A 14 1.54 -7.86 4.07
C THR A 14 1.38 -6.55 4.84
N GLY A 15 1.98 -6.47 6.04
CA GLY A 15 1.73 -5.35 6.96
C GLY A 15 0.25 -5.26 7.38
N GLY A 16 -0.43 -6.42 7.49
CA GLY A 16 -1.87 -6.49 7.73
C GLY A 16 -2.31 -6.29 9.17
N ALA A 17 -1.36 -6.05 10.09
CA ALA A 17 -1.68 -5.89 11.51
C ALA A 17 -2.05 -4.45 11.93
N ARG A 18 -1.83 -3.47 11.07
CA ARG A 18 -2.07 -2.03 11.34
C ARG A 18 -2.53 -1.28 10.09
N GLY A 19 -3.08 -0.09 10.31
CA GLY A 19 -3.36 0.91 9.28
C GLY A 19 -4.19 0.39 8.12
N ILE A 20 -3.78 0.74 6.89
CA ILE A 20 -4.46 0.35 5.65
C ILE A 20 -4.55 -1.17 5.52
N GLY A 21 -3.46 -1.88 5.82
CA GLY A 21 -3.43 -3.35 5.73
C GLY A 21 -4.47 -4.01 6.65
N LYS A 22 -4.61 -3.54 7.90
CA LYS A 22 -5.63 -4.03 8.82
C LYS A 22 -7.05 -3.72 8.34
N GLY A 23 -7.26 -2.52 7.78
CA GLY A 23 -8.52 -2.16 7.16
C GLY A 23 -8.89 -3.07 5.99
N ILE A 24 -7.91 -3.40 5.13
CA ILE A 24 -8.10 -4.35 4.01
C ILE A 24 -8.40 -5.76 4.55
N ALA A 25 -7.64 -6.25 5.54
CA ALA A 25 -7.86 -7.55 6.15
C ALA A 25 -9.27 -7.67 6.74
N LYS A 26 -9.71 -6.65 7.48
CA LYS A 26 -11.06 -6.56 8.04
C LYS A 26 -12.15 -6.60 6.96
N ALA A 27 -11.96 -5.87 5.86
CA ALA A 27 -12.91 -5.86 4.76
C ALA A 27 -12.98 -7.21 4.03
N CYS A 28 -11.83 -7.89 3.83
CA CYS A 28 -11.79 -9.22 3.23
C CYS A 28 -12.47 -10.28 4.12
N LEU A 29 -12.24 -10.23 5.44
CA LEU A 29 -12.94 -11.11 6.41
C LEU A 29 -14.44 -10.89 6.37
N GLY A 30 -14.89 -9.63 6.30
CA GLY A 30 -16.31 -9.29 6.19
C GLY A 30 -16.98 -9.82 4.92
N GLU A 31 -16.21 -10.16 3.89
CA GLU A 31 -16.70 -10.84 2.68
C GLU A 31 -16.59 -12.38 2.73
N GLY A 32 -16.13 -12.93 3.84
CA GLY A 32 -15.99 -14.38 4.04
C GLY A 32 -14.70 -14.97 3.48
N ALA A 33 -13.67 -14.16 3.29
CA ALA A 33 -12.34 -14.64 2.92
C ALA A 33 -11.64 -15.30 4.13
N ARG A 34 -10.72 -16.24 3.84
CA ARG A 34 -9.66 -16.64 4.77
C ARG A 34 -8.48 -15.70 4.60
N VAL A 35 -8.04 -15.05 5.67
CA VAL A 35 -7.02 -14.01 5.58
C VAL A 35 -5.75 -14.41 6.33
N VAL A 36 -4.62 -14.33 5.66
CA VAL A 36 -3.30 -14.38 6.30
C VAL A 36 -2.76 -12.94 6.34
N ILE A 37 -2.43 -12.47 7.53
CA ILE A 37 -1.75 -11.18 7.71
C ILE A 37 -0.31 -11.41 8.07
N THR A 38 0.60 -10.57 7.58
CA THR A 38 1.99 -10.59 8.06
C THR A 38 2.34 -9.31 8.78
N ASN A 39 3.24 -9.43 9.74
CA ASN A 39 3.86 -8.32 10.44
C ASN A 39 5.28 -8.68 10.85
N LEU A 40 6.16 -7.68 10.97
CA LEU A 40 7.53 -7.87 11.46
C LEU A 40 7.53 -8.20 12.98
N ASP A 41 6.67 -7.53 13.72
CA ASP A 41 6.51 -7.69 15.16
C ASP A 41 5.44 -8.75 15.47
N VAL A 42 5.84 -9.80 16.22
CA VAL A 42 5.00 -10.96 16.55
C VAL A 42 3.80 -10.57 17.41
N ASP A 43 4.02 -9.71 18.41
CA ASP A 43 2.97 -9.37 19.38
C ASP A 43 1.90 -8.49 18.74
N ILE A 44 2.32 -7.55 17.89
CA ILE A 44 1.40 -6.74 17.10
C ILE A 44 0.57 -7.63 16.17
N GLY A 45 1.21 -8.62 15.53
CA GLY A 45 0.53 -9.57 14.67
C GLY A 45 -0.51 -10.40 15.43
N LYS A 46 -0.16 -10.93 16.61
CA LYS A 46 -1.07 -11.71 17.46
C LYS A 46 -2.25 -10.87 17.94
N ASN A 47 -2.00 -9.66 18.43
CA ASN A 47 -3.07 -8.77 18.89
C ASN A 47 -4.06 -8.44 17.74
N ALA A 48 -3.54 -8.20 16.55
CA ALA A 48 -4.39 -7.97 15.37
C ALA A 48 -5.20 -9.22 15.00
N GLN A 49 -4.61 -10.41 15.07
CA GLN A 49 -5.32 -11.68 14.85
C GLN A 49 -6.45 -11.87 15.85
N GLU A 50 -6.20 -11.66 17.14
CA GLU A 50 -7.22 -11.77 18.20
C GLU A 50 -8.39 -10.81 17.93
N GLU A 51 -8.09 -9.55 17.61
CA GLU A 51 -9.11 -8.53 17.30
C GLU A 51 -9.95 -8.90 16.05
N LEU A 52 -9.29 -9.41 15.01
CA LEU A 52 -9.94 -9.74 13.73
C LEU A 52 -10.64 -11.11 13.74
N SER A 53 -10.31 -11.99 14.68
CA SER A 53 -10.86 -13.38 14.73
C SER A 53 -12.38 -13.44 14.87
N SER A 54 -12.99 -12.40 15.46
CA SER A 54 -14.46 -12.29 15.57
C SER A 54 -15.16 -12.07 14.23
N LEU A 55 -14.41 -11.65 13.18
CA LEU A 55 -14.93 -11.36 11.85
C LEU A 55 -14.81 -12.55 10.88
N GLY A 56 -13.95 -13.51 11.16
CA GLY A 56 -13.74 -14.67 10.28
C GLY A 56 -12.40 -15.37 10.51
N SER A 57 -12.02 -16.21 9.55
CA SER A 57 -10.76 -16.97 9.62
C SER A 57 -9.55 -16.08 9.31
N VAL A 58 -8.76 -15.78 10.31
CA VAL A 58 -7.54 -15.00 10.18
C VAL A 58 -6.36 -15.67 10.88
N ARG A 59 -5.20 -15.65 10.22
CA ARG A 59 -3.92 -16.11 10.77
C ARG A 59 -2.87 -15.03 10.62
N SER A 60 -2.12 -14.78 11.70
CA SER A 60 -0.96 -13.90 11.67
C SER A 60 0.33 -14.72 11.56
N VAL A 61 1.20 -14.35 10.64
CA VAL A 61 2.53 -14.94 10.43
C VAL A 61 3.57 -13.85 10.54
N GLN A 62 4.60 -14.07 11.37
CA GLN A 62 5.75 -13.18 11.38
C GLN A 62 6.52 -13.32 10.06
N CYS A 63 6.77 -12.18 9.40
CA CYS A 63 7.59 -12.17 8.19
C CYS A 63 8.26 -10.81 8.03
N ASP A 64 9.58 -10.81 7.90
CA ASP A 64 10.31 -9.67 7.36
C ASP A 64 10.23 -9.74 5.84
N ALA A 65 9.41 -8.89 5.24
CA ALA A 65 9.24 -8.87 3.79
C ALA A 65 10.48 -8.34 3.04
N THR A 66 11.45 -7.76 3.73
CA THR A 66 12.75 -7.38 3.15
C THR A 66 13.70 -8.56 3.02
N ASP A 67 13.43 -9.67 3.71
CA ASP A 67 14.17 -10.93 3.58
C ASP A 67 13.46 -11.85 2.57
N ARG A 68 14.08 -12.07 1.43
CA ARG A 68 13.56 -12.93 0.36
C ARG A 68 13.33 -14.37 0.84
N ALA A 69 14.23 -14.92 1.66
CA ALA A 69 14.09 -16.30 2.14
C ALA A 69 12.90 -16.43 3.12
N ALA A 70 12.68 -15.41 3.95
CA ALA A 70 11.49 -15.36 4.81
C ALA A 70 10.19 -15.30 4.01
N VAL A 71 10.17 -14.54 2.90
CA VAL A 71 9.02 -14.47 1.99
C VAL A 71 8.77 -15.81 1.29
N ASP A 72 9.80 -16.47 0.78
CA ASP A 72 9.64 -17.78 0.14
C ASP A 72 9.12 -18.83 1.13
N SER A 73 9.62 -18.83 2.38
CA SER A 73 9.14 -19.70 3.46
C SER A 73 7.69 -19.40 3.85
N LEU A 74 7.30 -18.12 3.90
CA LEU A 74 5.91 -17.69 4.11
C LEU A 74 4.98 -18.27 3.04
N MET A 75 5.37 -18.16 1.76
CA MET A 75 4.54 -18.69 0.67
C MET A 75 4.43 -20.21 0.73
N ASP A 76 5.50 -20.93 1.06
CA ASP A 76 5.46 -22.40 1.26
C ASP A 76 4.52 -22.77 2.41
N ASP A 77 4.59 -22.08 3.53
CA ASP A 77 3.72 -22.28 4.68
C ASP A 77 2.24 -22.03 4.35
N ILE A 78 1.92 -20.94 3.64
CA ILE A 78 0.54 -20.64 3.24
C ILE A 78 0.01 -21.71 2.26
N TRP A 79 0.81 -22.08 1.25
CA TRP A 79 0.41 -23.15 0.30
C TRP A 79 0.13 -24.48 0.98
N ALA A 80 0.91 -24.83 2.01
CA ALA A 80 0.74 -26.07 2.76
C ALA A 80 -0.50 -26.06 3.67
N ASN A 81 -0.85 -24.93 4.26
CA ASN A 81 -1.89 -24.85 5.30
C ASN A 81 -3.23 -24.31 4.78
N GLU A 82 -3.23 -23.33 3.88
CA GLU A 82 -4.45 -22.69 3.32
C GLU A 82 -4.67 -22.99 1.84
N GLY A 83 -3.66 -23.53 1.15
CA GLY A 83 -3.69 -23.70 -0.30
C GLY A 83 -3.27 -22.42 -1.04
N PRO A 84 -3.50 -22.38 -2.36
CA PRO A 84 -3.11 -21.24 -3.18
C PRO A 84 -3.77 -19.95 -2.73
N VAL A 85 -2.98 -18.87 -2.76
CA VAL A 85 -3.47 -17.51 -2.44
C VAL A 85 -4.20 -16.93 -3.66
N ASP A 86 -5.46 -16.57 -3.51
CA ASP A 86 -6.24 -15.96 -4.60
C ASP A 86 -5.87 -14.49 -4.82
N VAL A 87 -5.66 -13.74 -3.71
CA VAL A 87 -5.35 -12.30 -3.77
C VAL A 87 -4.24 -11.97 -2.78
N VAL A 88 -3.23 -11.24 -3.26
CA VAL A 88 -2.15 -10.70 -2.43
C VAL A 88 -2.23 -9.18 -2.41
N PHE A 89 -2.31 -8.60 -1.22
CA PHE A 89 -2.12 -7.17 -0.99
C PHE A 89 -0.69 -6.92 -0.49
N CYS A 90 0.17 -6.41 -1.37
CA CYS A 90 1.52 -5.95 -1.06
C CYS A 90 1.42 -4.57 -0.40
N ASN A 91 1.15 -4.56 0.91
CA ASN A 91 0.85 -3.33 1.64
C ASN A 91 1.96 -2.95 2.64
N ALA A 92 2.85 -3.87 3.02
CA ALA A 92 3.97 -3.55 3.91
C ALA A 92 4.73 -2.31 3.42
N GLY A 93 5.01 -1.40 4.33
CA GLY A 93 5.70 -0.15 4.03
C GLY A 93 5.63 0.84 5.17
N ARG A 94 6.45 1.89 5.08
CA ARG A 94 6.49 2.98 6.06
C ARG A 94 6.64 4.33 5.37
N GLY A 95 6.21 5.39 6.05
CA GLY A 95 6.53 6.76 5.68
C GLY A 95 7.96 7.14 6.09
N ALA A 96 8.48 8.19 5.48
CA ALA A 96 9.71 8.85 5.91
C ALA A 96 9.61 10.32 5.53
N ASN A 97 9.96 11.20 6.48
CA ASN A 97 9.90 12.64 6.34
C ASN A 97 11.32 13.17 6.19
N GLU A 98 11.89 13.07 4.98
CA GLU A 98 13.26 13.47 4.68
C GLU A 98 13.31 14.28 3.38
N ARG A 99 14.04 15.38 3.42
CA ARG A 99 14.30 16.21 2.25
C ARG A 99 15.44 15.64 1.44
N VAL A 100 15.47 15.90 0.14
CA VAL A 100 16.49 15.37 -0.79
C VAL A 100 17.92 15.66 -0.31
N LEU A 101 18.16 16.87 0.23
CA LEU A 101 19.51 17.32 0.58
C LEU A 101 19.95 16.85 1.98
N ASP A 102 19.04 16.40 2.83
CA ASP A 102 19.31 16.13 4.25
C ASP A 102 19.30 14.65 4.59
N ALA A 103 18.76 13.81 3.70
CA ALA A 103 18.59 12.38 3.94
C ALA A 103 19.92 11.60 3.93
N SER A 104 20.07 10.68 4.86
CA SER A 104 21.19 9.74 4.81
C SER A 104 20.92 8.65 3.74
N LEU A 105 21.97 8.24 3.03
CA LEU A 105 21.83 7.14 2.06
C LEU A 105 21.50 5.79 2.72
N GLY A 106 21.80 5.62 4.02
CA GLY A 106 21.41 4.45 4.79
C GLY A 106 19.90 4.40 4.91
N ASP A 107 19.28 5.47 5.43
CA ASP A 107 17.83 5.56 5.61
C ASP A 107 17.06 5.43 4.28
N VAL A 108 17.61 6.01 3.20
CA VAL A 108 17.05 5.87 1.84
C VAL A 108 17.04 4.40 1.40
N ARG A 109 18.16 3.66 1.58
CA ARG A 109 18.23 2.24 1.22
C ARG A 109 17.22 1.41 2.03
N ASP A 110 17.15 1.65 3.33
CA ASP A 110 16.22 0.93 4.21
C ASP A 110 14.75 1.22 3.85
N LEU A 111 14.46 2.45 3.41
CA LEU A 111 13.14 2.82 2.93
C LEU A 111 12.80 2.11 1.62
N PHE A 112 13.74 2.03 0.67
CA PHE A 112 13.56 1.29 -0.58
C PHE A 112 13.42 -0.21 -0.32
N ALA A 113 14.23 -0.80 0.55
CA ALA A 113 14.09 -2.20 0.96
C ALA A 113 12.68 -2.47 1.51
N THR A 114 12.20 -1.61 2.43
CA THR A 114 10.89 -1.79 3.07
C THR A 114 9.72 -1.56 2.12
N ASN A 115 9.74 -0.47 1.33
CA ASN A 115 8.57 -0.04 0.54
C ASN A 115 8.51 -0.63 -0.86
N PHE A 116 9.66 -1.00 -1.44
CA PHE A 116 9.76 -1.39 -2.85
C PHE A 116 10.28 -2.82 -3.02
N GLU A 117 11.46 -3.17 -2.46
CA GLU A 117 12.03 -4.50 -2.63
C GLU A 117 11.17 -5.58 -1.98
N SER A 118 10.57 -5.30 -0.82
CA SER A 118 9.62 -6.21 -0.17
C SER A 118 8.47 -6.62 -1.09
N ALA A 119 7.93 -5.68 -1.85
CA ALA A 119 6.86 -5.95 -2.81
C ALA A 119 7.34 -6.77 -4.01
N ILE A 120 8.59 -6.58 -4.45
CA ILE A 120 9.23 -7.42 -5.47
C ILE A 120 9.38 -8.86 -4.96
N HIS A 121 9.85 -9.05 -3.73
CA HIS A 121 10.01 -10.37 -3.13
C HIS A 121 8.68 -11.13 -3.10
N ILE A 122 7.60 -10.47 -2.67
CA ILE A 122 6.25 -11.06 -2.65
C ILE A 122 5.80 -11.42 -4.08
N ALA A 123 5.91 -10.49 -5.03
CA ALA A 123 5.48 -10.75 -6.41
C ALA A 123 6.26 -11.91 -7.05
N GLN A 124 7.58 -11.94 -6.88
CA GLN A 124 8.44 -12.99 -7.43
C GLN A 124 8.27 -14.35 -6.76
N SER A 125 7.82 -14.40 -5.50
CA SER A 125 7.51 -15.66 -4.82
C SER A 125 6.09 -16.16 -5.16
N TYR A 126 5.15 -15.26 -5.39
CA TYR A 126 3.74 -15.57 -5.64
C TYR A 126 3.41 -15.84 -7.11
N VAL A 127 3.77 -14.89 -8.01
CA VAL A 127 3.31 -14.90 -9.40
C VAL A 127 3.73 -16.15 -10.17
N PRO A 128 5.02 -16.61 -10.10
CA PRO A 128 5.43 -17.80 -10.83
C PRO A 128 4.67 -19.06 -10.40
N ARG A 129 4.29 -19.18 -9.12
CA ARG A 129 3.51 -20.31 -8.60
C ARG A 129 2.12 -20.34 -9.23
N MET A 130 1.44 -19.20 -9.23
CA MET A 130 0.10 -19.08 -9.81
C MET A 130 0.10 -19.35 -11.33
N VAL A 131 1.09 -18.83 -12.05
CA VAL A 131 1.24 -19.03 -13.49
C VAL A 131 1.54 -20.50 -13.81
N SER A 132 2.47 -21.14 -13.09
CA SER A 132 2.83 -22.56 -13.32
C SER A 132 1.68 -23.53 -13.05
N GLU A 133 0.84 -23.21 -12.06
CA GLU A 133 -0.36 -24.01 -11.72
C GLU A 133 -1.59 -23.60 -12.55
N ASN A 134 -1.46 -22.63 -13.45
CA ASN A 134 -2.55 -22.05 -14.24
C ASN A 134 -3.75 -21.61 -13.38
N LYS A 135 -3.48 -21.01 -12.22
CA LYS A 135 -4.49 -20.54 -11.26
C LYS A 135 -4.74 -19.05 -11.40
N THR A 136 -6.00 -18.67 -11.32
CA THR A 136 -6.39 -17.26 -11.27
C THR A 136 -5.89 -16.62 -9.99
N GLY A 137 -5.18 -15.49 -10.14
CA GLY A 137 -4.62 -14.74 -9.03
C GLY A 137 -4.61 -13.24 -9.25
N HIS A 138 -4.43 -12.50 -8.16
CA HIS A 138 -4.30 -11.05 -8.23
C HIS A 138 -3.26 -10.53 -7.25
N VAL A 139 -2.45 -9.56 -7.71
CA VAL A 139 -1.53 -8.79 -6.86
C VAL A 139 -1.98 -7.35 -6.84
N MET A 140 -2.26 -6.81 -5.65
CA MET A 140 -2.51 -5.38 -5.47
C MET A 140 -1.35 -4.76 -4.68
N PHE A 141 -0.67 -3.80 -5.30
CA PHE A 141 0.36 -3.02 -4.62
C PHE A 141 -0.26 -1.79 -3.96
N THR A 142 0.20 -1.47 -2.75
CA THR A 142 -0.16 -0.21 -2.08
C THR A 142 0.84 0.87 -2.45
N GLY A 143 0.51 1.63 -3.47
CA GLY A 143 1.19 2.86 -3.85
C GLY A 143 0.86 4.02 -2.92
N SER A 144 0.66 5.19 -3.49
CA SER A 144 0.27 6.44 -2.83
C SER A 144 -0.20 7.45 -3.89
N GLU A 145 -0.84 8.54 -3.49
CA GLU A 145 -0.95 9.74 -4.32
C GLU A 145 0.43 10.21 -4.82
N HIS A 146 1.48 9.99 -4.01
CA HIS A 146 2.88 10.22 -4.38
C HIS A 146 3.42 9.28 -5.45
N SER A 147 2.66 8.29 -5.92
CA SER A 147 3.04 7.46 -7.08
C SER A 147 2.87 8.21 -8.41
N VAL A 148 2.00 9.20 -8.48
CA VAL A 148 1.61 9.86 -9.73
C VAL A 148 1.87 11.36 -9.76
N GLY A 149 2.12 11.99 -8.61
CA GLY A 149 2.34 13.42 -8.52
C GLY A 149 3.10 13.84 -7.27
N LEU A 150 3.34 15.14 -7.18
CA LEU A 150 3.72 15.82 -5.95
C LEU A 150 2.44 16.50 -5.44
N PRO A 151 1.79 15.95 -4.40
CA PRO A 151 0.52 16.49 -3.92
C PRO A 151 0.67 17.94 -3.43
N GLU A 152 -0.20 18.80 -3.90
CA GLU A 152 -0.21 20.20 -3.50
C GLU A 152 -0.44 20.35 -1.99
N GLY A 153 0.37 21.17 -1.35
CA GLY A 153 0.34 21.40 0.09
C GLY A 153 1.19 20.41 0.91
N ASN A 154 1.79 19.41 0.26
CA ASN A 154 2.65 18.43 0.94
C ASN A 154 4.15 18.75 0.83
N GLU A 155 4.52 19.89 0.24
CA GLU A 155 5.92 20.27 -0.05
C GLU A 155 6.80 20.33 1.21
N SER A 156 6.20 20.72 2.35
CA SER A 156 6.90 20.80 3.63
C SER A 156 7.02 19.46 4.36
N LEU A 157 6.32 18.40 3.93
CA LEU A 157 6.32 17.10 4.62
C LEU A 157 7.63 16.32 4.43
N GLY A 158 8.46 16.70 3.47
CA GLY A 158 9.74 16.01 3.24
C GLY A 158 9.57 14.57 2.72
N PHE A 159 8.52 14.26 1.98
CA PHE A 159 8.26 12.92 1.44
C PHE A 159 9.05 12.60 0.17
N ALA A 160 10.25 13.16 -0.01
CA ALA A 160 11.02 13.01 -1.24
C ALA A 160 11.33 11.55 -1.57
N PHE A 161 11.95 10.84 -0.66
CA PHE A 161 12.32 9.42 -0.90
C PHE A 161 11.15 8.46 -0.71
N TYR A 162 10.20 8.78 0.17
CA TYR A 162 8.94 8.07 0.21
C TYR A 162 8.23 8.13 -1.16
N GLY A 163 8.07 9.33 -1.72
CA GLY A 163 7.52 9.51 -3.06
C GLY A 163 8.31 8.77 -4.14
N ALA A 164 9.64 8.76 -4.06
CA ALA A 164 10.48 8.00 -4.99
C ALA A 164 10.20 6.49 -4.92
N THR A 165 10.04 5.90 -3.73
CA THR A 165 9.66 4.48 -3.61
C THR A 165 8.28 4.20 -4.20
N LYS A 166 7.33 5.14 -4.06
CA LYS A 166 5.97 4.99 -4.58
C LYS A 166 5.88 5.20 -6.09
N HIS A 167 6.72 6.07 -6.68
CA HIS A 167 6.90 6.16 -8.13
C HIS A 167 7.56 4.89 -8.71
N ALA A 168 8.57 4.35 -8.03
CA ALA A 168 9.19 3.08 -8.40
C ALA A 168 8.19 1.93 -8.38
N MET A 169 7.29 1.91 -7.38
CA MET A 169 6.20 0.93 -7.29
C MET A 169 5.24 1.02 -8.49
N LEU A 170 4.88 2.24 -8.91
CA LEU A 170 4.00 2.45 -10.06
C LEU A 170 4.60 1.84 -11.33
N ILE A 171 5.81 2.25 -11.70
CA ILE A 171 6.41 1.76 -12.96
C ILE A 171 6.67 0.25 -12.91
N MET A 172 7.05 -0.31 -11.77
CA MET A 172 7.18 -1.76 -11.59
C MET A 172 5.83 -2.48 -11.81
N ALA A 173 4.75 -1.96 -11.24
CA ALA A 173 3.42 -2.54 -11.40
C ALA A 173 2.92 -2.47 -12.86
N GLU A 174 3.24 -1.38 -13.58
CA GLU A 174 2.93 -1.26 -15.02
C GLU A 174 3.70 -2.30 -15.85
N TRP A 175 4.98 -2.49 -15.58
CA TRP A 175 5.78 -3.53 -16.23
C TRP A 175 5.25 -4.93 -15.91
N LEU A 176 4.98 -5.22 -14.63
CA LEU A 176 4.40 -6.49 -14.23
C LEU A 176 3.06 -6.76 -14.94
N ARG A 177 2.20 -5.72 -15.08
CA ARG A 177 0.96 -5.86 -15.84
C ARG A 177 1.21 -6.27 -17.29
N ASN A 178 2.28 -5.73 -17.91
CA ASN A 178 2.67 -6.11 -19.27
C ASN A 178 3.19 -7.55 -19.31
N ASP A 179 4.03 -7.96 -18.37
CA ASP A 179 4.60 -9.31 -18.29
C ASP A 179 3.52 -10.39 -18.05
N LEU A 180 2.40 -10.01 -17.45
CA LEU A 180 1.28 -10.90 -17.15
C LEU A 180 0.26 -11.06 -18.28
N ILE A 181 0.46 -10.41 -19.43
CA ILE A 181 -0.43 -10.56 -20.60
C ILE A 181 -0.49 -12.03 -21.01
N GLY A 182 -1.71 -12.58 -21.11
CA GLY A 182 -1.92 -13.99 -21.47
C GLY A 182 -1.79 -14.98 -20.32
N THR A 183 -1.53 -14.52 -19.10
CA THR A 183 -1.52 -15.36 -17.89
C THR A 183 -2.83 -15.24 -17.10
N PRO A 184 -3.12 -16.13 -16.16
CA PRO A 184 -4.30 -16.04 -15.31
C PRO A 184 -4.13 -15.08 -14.13
N VAL A 185 -3.00 -14.39 -14.01
CA VAL A 185 -2.69 -13.46 -12.92
C VAL A 185 -2.89 -12.01 -13.37
N SER A 186 -3.50 -11.22 -12.54
CA SER A 186 -3.70 -9.78 -12.78
C SER A 186 -3.04 -8.94 -11.69
N VAL A 187 -2.84 -7.65 -11.98
CA VAL A 187 -2.19 -6.71 -11.06
C VAL A 187 -2.94 -5.39 -11.01
N SER A 188 -2.91 -4.73 -9.84
CA SER A 188 -3.41 -3.37 -9.65
C SER A 188 -2.54 -2.56 -8.68
N LEU A 189 -2.71 -1.25 -8.71
CA LEU A 189 -2.06 -0.29 -7.84
C LEU A 189 -3.11 0.54 -7.10
N LEU A 190 -3.22 0.34 -5.79
CA LEU A 190 -3.99 1.20 -4.90
C LEU A 190 -3.19 2.48 -4.65
N MET A 191 -3.82 3.64 -4.82
CA MET A 191 -3.16 4.95 -4.68
C MET A 191 -3.85 5.79 -3.60
N PRO A 192 -3.59 5.50 -2.31
CA PRO A 192 -4.17 6.28 -1.23
C PRO A 192 -3.54 7.67 -1.14
N GLY A 193 -4.38 8.67 -0.86
CA GLY A 193 -3.95 9.89 -0.20
C GLY A 193 -3.87 9.70 1.33
N PRO A 194 -4.08 10.75 2.14
CA PRO A 194 -4.07 10.63 3.59
C PRO A 194 -5.13 9.64 4.10
N VAL A 195 -4.71 8.70 4.94
CA VAL A 195 -5.58 7.70 5.58
C VAL A 195 -5.40 7.76 7.09
N LEU A 196 -6.48 7.78 7.85
CA LEU A 196 -6.51 7.82 9.30
C LEU A 196 -6.07 6.48 9.89
N THR A 197 -4.77 6.24 9.84
CA THR A 197 -4.12 5.11 10.52
C THR A 197 -3.94 5.41 12.00
N GLU A 198 -3.62 4.39 12.81
CA GLU A 198 -3.37 4.56 14.25
C GLU A 198 -2.26 5.61 14.52
N GLY A 199 -1.21 5.66 13.68
CA GLY A 199 -0.13 6.65 13.79
C GLY A 199 -0.61 8.07 13.52
N VAL A 200 -1.40 8.27 12.46
CA VAL A 200 -1.97 9.58 12.10
C VAL A 200 -2.98 10.03 13.17
N ALA A 201 -3.81 9.11 13.68
CA ALA A 201 -4.76 9.40 14.73
C ALA A 201 -4.04 9.82 16.03
N ALA A 202 -2.94 9.16 16.39
CA ALA A 202 -2.12 9.54 17.55
C ALA A 202 -1.51 10.94 17.36
N THR A 203 -1.02 11.27 16.17
CA THR A 203 -0.50 12.60 15.84
C THR A 203 -1.58 13.68 15.97
N PHE A 204 -2.77 13.43 15.42
CA PHE A 204 -3.87 14.39 15.56
C PHE A 204 -4.32 14.58 17.00
N LYS A 205 -4.37 13.50 17.80
CA LYS A 205 -4.66 13.57 19.22
C LYS A 205 -3.67 14.47 19.96
N LEU A 206 -2.37 14.34 19.69
CA LEU A 206 -1.34 15.21 20.28
C LEU A 206 -1.58 16.69 19.92
N LEU A 207 -1.98 16.99 18.67
CA LEU A 207 -2.27 18.35 18.23
C LEU A 207 -3.60 18.89 18.81
N ASP A 208 -4.59 18.03 19.08
CA ASP A 208 -5.84 18.42 19.72
C ASP A 208 -5.63 18.76 21.21
N GLU A 209 -4.68 18.06 21.87
CA GLU A 209 -4.29 18.31 23.27
C GLU A 209 -3.31 19.50 23.40
N ASP A 210 -2.38 19.63 22.47
CA ASP A 210 -1.35 20.68 22.38
C ASP A 210 -1.18 21.16 20.93
N PRO A 211 -1.93 22.19 20.49
CA PRO A 211 -1.89 22.70 19.11
C PRO A 211 -0.53 23.23 18.64
N ASP A 212 0.38 23.49 19.55
CA ASP A 212 1.73 23.99 19.28
C ASP A 212 2.82 22.95 19.60
N ASN A 213 2.46 21.68 19.71
CA ASN A 213 3.39 20.59 20.02
C ASN A 213 4.64 20.65 19.12
N GLU A 214 5.79 20.99 19.71
CA GLU A 214 7.03 21.26 18.97
C GLU A 214 7.47 20.07 18.12
N GLY A 215 7.35 18.85 18.63
CA GLY A 215 7.74 17.62 17.92
C GLY A 215 6.92 17.37 16.66
N VAL A 216 5.63 17.67 16.69
CA VAL A 216 4.74 17.56 15.54
C VAL A 216 4.92 18.74 14.60
N ARG A 217 5.03 19.97 15.13
CA ARG A 217 5.22 21.21 14.33
C ARG A 217 6.55 21.23 13.58
N ALA A 218 7.56 20.55 14.08
CA ALA A 218 8.81 20.36 13.36
C ALA A 218 8.63 19.51 12.07
N GLN A 219 7.59 18.66 12.01
CA GLN A 219 7.29 17.83 10.85
C GLN A 219 6.40 18.56 9.83
N PHE A 220 5.37 19.27 10.28
CA PHE A 220 4.47 20.02 9.40
C PHE A 220 3.75 21.18 10.11
N GLY A 221 3.45 22.22 9.32
CA GLY A 221 2.76 23.42 9.79
C GLY A 221 1.24 23.26 9.86
N ARG A 222 0.57 24.33 10.35
CA ARG A 222 -0.90 24.37 10.52
C ARG A 222 -1.67 24.23 9.20
N GLU A 223 -1.16 24.80 8.11
CA GLU A 223 -1.81 24.70 6.80
C GLU A 223 -1.83 23.24 6.29
N VAL A 224 -0.72 22.53 6.46
CA VAL A 224 -0.64 21.10 6.09
C VAL A 224 -1.56 20.27 6.97
N GLU A 225 -1.62 20.53 8.28
CA GLU A 225 -2.57 19.85 9.17
C GLU A 225 -4.01 20.03 8.69
N LYS A 226 -4.40 21.27 8.35
CA LYS A 226 -5.74 21.56 7.85
C LYS A 226 -6.04 20.75 6.60
N LEU A 227 -5.13 20.77 5.60
CA LEU A 227 -5.29 19.99 4.38
C LEU A 227 -5.38 18.48 4.65
N LEU A 228 -4.57 17.96 5.56
CA LEU A 228 -4.65 16.54 5.94
C LEU A 228 -6.00 16.20 6.56
N ARG A 229 -6.50 17.02 7.49
CA ARG A 229 -7.81 16.80 8.12
C ARG A 229 -8.99 16.90 7.13
N GLU A 230 -8.88 17.74 6.10
CA GLU A 230 -9.89 17.88 5.05
C GLU A 230 -9.89 16.70 4.06
N ARG A 231 -8.71 16.12 3.80
CA ARG A 231 -8.51 15.09 2.76
C ARG A 231 -8.52 13.66 3.29
N ILE A 232 -8.40 13.49 4.59
CA ILE A 232 -8.22 12.18 5.22
C ILE A 232 -9.47 11.33 5.10
N ILE A 233 -9.27 10.05 4.79
CA ILE A 233 -10.30 9.01 4.82
C ILE A 233 -9.95 7.96 5.87
N THR A 234 -10.93 7.17 6.27
CA THR A 234 -10.70 6.05 7.19
C THR A 234 -10.02 4.86 6.51
N THR A 235 -9.46 3.94 7.28
CA THR A 235 -8.91 2.69 6.77
C THR A 235 -9.97 1.82 6.11
N GLU A 236 -11.21 1.86 6.62
CA GLU A 236 -12.37 1.17 6.08
C GLU A 236 -12.79 1.73 4.71
N GLU A 237 -12.78 3.06 4.54
CA GLU A 237 -13.05 3.70 3.24
C GLU A 237 -11.97 3.36 2.22
N CYS A 238 -10.69 3.41 2.62
CA CYS A 238 -9.59 3.01 1.77
C CYS A 238 -9.72 1.54 1.31
N ALA A 239 -10.06 0.62 2.22
CA ALA A 239 -10.31 -0.77 1.91
C ALA A 239 -11.50 -0.97 0.96
N LYS A 240 -12.58 -0.19 1.10
CA LYS A 240 -13.71 -0.22 0.14
C LYS A 240 -13.26 0.15 -1.28
N PHE A 241 -12.39 1.16 -1.44
CA PHE A 241 -11.83 1.50 -2.76
C PHE A 241 -10.99 0.35 -3.30
N ALA A 242 -10.12 -0.26 -2.48
CA ALA A 242 -9.31 -1.41 -2.88
C ALA A 242 -10.18 -2.57 -3.39
N LEU A 243 -11.19 -3.00 -2.63
CA LEU A 243 -12.07 -4.10 -3.04
C LEU A 243 -12.95 -3.74 -4.24
N ASN A 244 -13.45 -2.51 -4.34
CA ASN A 244 -14.20 -2.06 -5.51
C ASN A 244 -13.35 -2.04 -6.77
N GLY A 245 -12.09 -1.58 -6.66
CA GLY A 245 -11.13 -1.60 -7.77
C GLY A 245 -10.82 -3.02 -8.23
N LEU A 246 -10.61 -3.94 -7.28
CA LEU A 246 -10.42 -5.37 -7.54
C LEU A 246 -11.60 -5.96 -8.32
N ARG A 247 -12.85 -5.73 -7.86
CA ARG A 247 -14.06 -6.21 -8.53
C ARG A 247 -14.25 -5.67 -9.94
N LYS A 248 -13.87 -4.40 -10.15
CA LYS A 248 -13.96 -3.77 -11.47
C LYS A 248 -12.79 -4.10 -12.40
N GLY A 249 -11.79 -4.83 -11.91
CA GLY A 249 -10.57 -5.14 -12.66
C GLY A 249 -9.76 -3.91 -13.02
N LEU A 250 -9.80 -2.85 -12.18
CA LEU A 250 -9.05 -1.62 -12.42
C LEU A 250 -7.58 -1.83 -12.11
N PHE A 251 -6.70 -1.26 -12.93
CA PHE A 251 -5.28 -1.21 -12.65
C PHE A 251 -4.94 -0.06 -11.68
N TYR A 252 -5.39 1.16 -11.97
CA TYR A 252 -5.22 2.31 -11.10
C TYR A 252 -6.44 2.46 -10.19
N ILE A 253 -6.21 2.51 -8.87
CA ILE A 253 -7.28 2.60 -7.86
C ILE A 253 -6.99 3.80 -6.95
N PRO A 254 -7.32 5.03 -7.39
CA PRO A 254 -7.24 6.20 -6.51
C PRO A 254 -8.32 6.16 -5.45
N THR A 255 -8.03 6.70 -4.27
CA THR A 255 -8.99 6.72 -3.16
C THR A 255 -9.58 8.11 -2.88
N GLN A 256 -8.92 9.18 -3.35
CA GLN A 256 -9.40 10.56 -3.22
C GLN A 256 -9.46 11.24 -4.60
N ALA A 257 -10.51 12.04 -4.82
CA ALA A 257 -10.78 12.66 -6.11
C ALA A 257 -9.76 13.76 -6.49
N TYR A 258 -9.20 14.47 -5.52
CA TYR A 258 -8.25 15.56 -5.77
C TYR A 258 -6.92 15.08 -6.41
N VAL A 259 -6.55 13.81 -6.22
CA VAL A 259 -5.34 13.23 -6.84
C VAL A 259 -5.33 13.43 -8.36
N LYS A 260 -6.52 13.49 -8.99
CA LYS A 260 -6.62 13.80 -10.42
C LYS A 260 -6.03 15.16 -10.77
N GLN A 261 -6.22 16.17 -9.92
CA GLN A 261 -5.69 17.52 -10.17
C GLN A 261 -4.16 17.54 -10.16
N ASP A 262 -3.51 16.75 -9.28
CA ASP A 262 -2.06 16.64 -9.25
C ASP A 262 -1.50 15.94 -10.51
N ILE A 263 -2.23 14.95 -11.02
CA ILE A 263 -1.91 14.28 -12.29
C ILE A 263 -2.04 15.26 -13.46
N ASP A 264 -3.15 15.98 -13.54
CA ASP A 264 -3.43 16.95 -14.61
C ASP A 264 -2.35 18.05 -14.62
N ARG A 265 -2.00 18.62 -13.46
CA ARG A 265 -0.95 19.65 -13.32
C ARG A 265 0.40 19.16 -13.84
N ARG A 266 0.83 17.97 -13.47
CA ARG A 266 2.08 17.37 -13.98
C ARG A 266 2.03 17.17 -15.49
N TYR A 267 0.91 16.69 -16.01
CA TYR A 267 0.72 16.50 -17.46
C TYR A 267 0.79 17.83 -18.22
N GLU A 268 0.13 18.89 -17.72
CA GLU A 268 0.14 20.22 -18.32
C GLU A 268 1.54 20.81 -18.35
N GLU A 269 2.29 20.73 -17.24
CA GLU A 269 3.68 21.19 -17.18
C GLU A 269 4.57 20.46 -18.22
N MET A 270 4.41 19.15 -18.35
CA MET A 270 5.14 18.38 -19.37
C MET A 270 4.71 18.77 -20.79
N ALA A 271 3.42 18.94 -21.04
CA ALA A 271 2.90 19.35 -22.34
C ALA A 271 3.40 20.74 -22.75
N ASP A 272 3.48 21.67 -21.80
CA ASP A 272 4.03 23.02 -22.07
C ASP A 272 5.52 22.98 -22.40
N ALA A 273 6.29 22.06 -21.79
CA ALA A 273 7.69 21.84 -22.17
C ALA A 273 7.82 21.35 -23.63
N PHE A 274 6.98 20.43 -24.09
CA PHE A 274 6.94 20.00 -25.49
C PHE A 274 6.66 21.18 -26.42
N LYS A 275 5.64 22.01 -26.14
CA LYS A 275 5.33 23.22 -26.92
C LYS A 275 6.52 24.21 -26.97
N ALA A 276 7.17 24.42 -25.81
CA ALA A 276 8.30 25.35 -25.72
C ALA A 276 9.50 24.88 -26.56
N LEU A 277 9.64 23.58 -26.79
CA LEU A 277 10.67 22.98 -27.65
C LEU A 277 10.23 22.83 -29.11
N GLY A 278 9.01 23.19 -29.45
CA GLY A 278 8.48 23.06 -30.83
C GLY A 278 8.20 21.61 -31.27
N LEU A 279 7.93 20.71 -30.29
CA LEU A 279 7.61 19.28 -30.52
C LEU A 279 6.11 19.01 -30.50
#